data_e4e54f02ef95afab44747af14f29dda8
#
_entry.id   e4e54f02ef95afab44747af14f29dda8
#
_cell.length_a   1.000
_cell.length_b   1.000
_cell.length_c   1.000
_cell.angle_alpha   90.00
_cell.angle_beta   90.00
_cell.angle_gamma   90.00
#
_symmetry.space_group_name_H-M   'P 1'
#
loop_
_entity.id
_entity.type
_entity.pdbx_description
1 polymer ?
#
loop_
_entity_poly.entity_id
_entity_poly.type
_entity_poly.pdbx_seq_one_letter_code
_entity_poly.pdbx_strand_id
1 'polypeptide(L)'
;MRVAVLGSSGQIGAYLTEHLTKKGHLVREFDIVNGNHEDMTHIPNTFLRNVIMDSDFVFFLAFDVGGSRYLKKYQHTYDFINNNTRMMANTFDLLKTYNKKFVFASSQMSNLSFSPYGLLKNIGELSFY
;
A
#
# COMPACT_ATOMS: atom_id res chain seq x y z
N MET A 1 -19.27 -4.24 5.88
CA MET A 1 -17.94 -4.53 6.53
C MET A 1 -17.13 -3.24 6.54
N ARG A 2 -16.20 -3.15 7.46
CA ARG A 2 -15.27 -2.01 7.55
C ARG A 2 -14.03 -2.33 6.72
N VAL A 3 -13.76 -1.49 5.73
CA VAL A 3 -12.69 -1.75 4.76
C VAL A 3 -11.71 -0.58 4.77
N ALA A 4 -10.43 -0.87 4.90
CA ALA A 4 -9.38 0.13 4.73
C ALA A 4 -8.85 0.07 3.28
N VAL A 5 -8.67 1.24 2.68
CA VAL A 5 -8.04 1.38 1.36
C VAL A 5 -6.80 2.25 1.54
N LEU A 6 -5.63 1.61 1.53
CA LEU A 6 -4.34 2.29 1.63
C LEU A 6 -3.87 2.63 0.22
N GLY A 7 -3.75 3.91 -0.07
CA GLY A 7 -3.57 4.43 -1.43
C GLY A 7 -4.91 4.81 -2.07
N SER A 8 -5.83 5.36 -1.26
CA SER A 8 -7.22 5.63 -1.65
C SER A 8 -7.38 6.71 -2.71
N SER A 9 -6.41 7.61 -2.85
CA SER A 9 -6.45 8.69 -3.85
C SER A 9 -5.76 8.34 -5.17
N GLY A 10 -5.18 7.15 -5.26
CA GLY A 10 -4.54 6.66 -6.49
C GLY A 10 -5.56 6.27 -7.56
N GLN A 11 -5.06 5.89 -8.73
CA GLN A 11 -5.89 5.55 -9.89
C GLN A 11 -6.90 4.43 -9.59
N ILE A 12 -6.43 3.33 -8.99
CA ILE A 12 -7.28 2.21 -8.61
C ILE A 12 -8.03 2.52 -7.31
N GLY A 13 -7.34 3.11 -6.34
CA GLY A 13 -7.89 3.37 -5.01
C GLY A 13 -9.12 4.24 -5.02
N ALA A 14 -9.14 5.30 -5.83
CA ALA A 14 -10.28 6.21 -5.92
C ALA A 14 -11.55 5.50 -6.43
N TYR A 15 -11.43 4.72 -7.50
CA TYR A 15 -12.55 3.94 -8.03
C TYR A 15 -13.01 2.85 -7.08
N LEU A 16 -12.07 2.16 -6.45
CA LEU A 16 -12.37 1.12 -5.47
C LEU A 16 -13.12 1.69 -4.26
N THR A 17 -12.67 2.82 -3.74
CA THR A 17 -13.30 3.49 -2.61
C THR A 17 -14.75 3.86 -2.94
N GLU A 18 -14.98 4.45 -4.10
CA GLU A 18 -16.33 4.79 -4.57
C GLU A 18 -17.20 3.54 -4.70
N HIS A 19 -16.69 2.49 -5.32
CA HIS A 19 -17.41 1.23 -5.52
C HIS A 19 -17.79 0.59 -4.19
N LEU A 20 -16.87 0.48 -3.25
CA LEU A 20 -17.11 -0.11 -1.94
C LEU A 20 -18.14 0.69 -1.14
N THR A 21 -18.06 2.02 -1.21
CA THR A 21 -19.02 2.90 -0.54
C THR A 21 -20.43 2.70 -1.11
N LYS A 22 -20.56 2.61 -2.42
CA LYS A 22 -21.85 2.35 -3.08
C LYS A 22 -22.42 0.97 -2.73
N LYS A 23 -21.56 0.00 -2.42
CA LYS A 23 -21.96 -1.33 -1.96
C LYS A 23 -22.37 -1.38 -0.47
N GLY A 24 -22.27 -0.27 0.23
CA GLY A 24 -22.68 -0.16 1.63
C GLY A 24 -21.60 -0.50 2.66
N HIS A 25 -20.33 -0.59 2.24
CA HIS A 25 -19.23 -0.79 3.17
C HIS A 25 -18.81 0.54 3.81
N LEU A 26 -18.32 0.47 5.04
CA LEU A 26 -17.69 1.60 5.70
C LEU A 26 -16.23 1.65 5.27
N VAL A 27 -15.87 2.62 4.43
CA VAL A 27 -14.52 2.73 3.86
C VAL A 27 -13.69 3.73 4.66
N ARG A 28 -12.54 3.27 5.14
CA ARG A 28 -11.50 4.11 5.75
C ARG A 28 -10.43 4.36 4.71
N GLU A 29 -10.31 5.61 4.34
CA GLU A 29 -9.32 6.04 3.35
C GLU A 29 -8.00 6.37 4.04
N PHE A 30 -6.89 6.07 3.35
CA PHE A 30 -5.54 6.41 3.78
C PHE A 30 -4.69 6.73 2.57
N ASP A 31 -4.20 7.96 2.48
CA ASP A 31 -3.34 8.39 1.38
C ASP A 31 -2.51 9.62 1.81
N ILE A 32 -1.24 9.64 1.41
CA ILE A 32 -0.32 10.73 1.76
C ILE A 32 -0.81 12.10 1.31
N VAL A 33 -1.65 12.16 0.27
CA VAL A 33 -2.22 13.44 -0.21
C VAL A 33 -3.11 14.11 0.84
N ASN A 34 -3.58 13.37 1.84
CA ASN A 34 -4.41 13.89 2.93
C ASN A 34 -3.58 14.54 4.05
N GLY A 35 -2.27 14.39 4.03
CA GLY A 35 -1.37 14.97 5.03
C GLY A 35 -0.27 14.01 5.50
N ASN A 36 0.70 14.55 6.24
CA ASN A 36 1.87 13.79 6.69
C ASN A 36 1.53 12.67 7.68
N HIS A 37 0.40 12.75 8.40
CA HIS A 37 -0.06 11.69 9.29
C HIS A 37 -0.47 10.42 8.52
N GLU A 38 -0.69 10.52 7.21
CA GLU A 38 -1.00 9.42 6.31
C GLU A 38 0.20 9.01 5.46
N ASP A 39 1.40 9.23 5.95
CA ASP A 39 2.65 8.76 5.35
C ASP A 39 3.03 7.40 5.96
N MET A 40 2.95 6.34 5.15
CA MET A 40 3.23 4.96 5.57
C MET A 40 4.72 4.70 5.85
N THR A 41 5.62 5.62 5.47
CA THR A 41 7.06 5.47 5.72
C THR A 41 7.44 5.88 7.15
N HIS A 42 6.57 6.58 7.84
CA HIS A 42 6.81 7.08 9.20
C HIS A 42 6.32 6.08 10.24
N ILE A 43 7.15 5.81 11.25
CA ILE A 43 6.82 5.04 12.44
C ILE A 43 7.34 5.77 13.70
N PRO A 44 6.56 5.71 14.80
CA PRO A 44 5.23 5.09 14.91
C PRO A 44 4.19 5.89 14.12
N ASN A 45 3.25 5.21 13.47
CA ASN A 45 2.13 5.86 12.81
C ASN A 45 0.82 5.38 13.45
N THR A 46 0.36 6.11 14.42
CA THR A 46 -0.87 5.79 15.18
C THR A 46 -2.10 5.80 14.28
N PHE A 47 -2.16 6.71 13.31
CA PHE A 47 -3.30 6.79 12.39
C PHE A 47 -3.38 5.55 11.50
N LEU A 48 -2.26 5.13 10.91
CA LEU A 48 -2.20 3.89 10.10
C LEU A 48 -2.60 2.67 10.95
N ARG A 49 -2.05 2.58 12.16
CA ARG A 49 -2.40 1.50 13.09
C ARG A 49 -3.89 1.44 13.36
N ASN A 50 -4.52 2.58 13.64
CA ASN A 50 -5.95 2.64 13.95
C ASN A 50 -6.79 2.28 12.73
N VAL A 51 -6.44 2.76 11.55
CA VAL A 51 -7.14 2.42 10.29
C VAL A 51 -7.11 0.90 10.06
N ILE A 52 -5.96 0.27 10.23
CA ILE A 52 -5.82 -1.18 10.04
C ILE A 52 -6.54 -1.93 11.15
N MET A 53 -6.32 -1.55 12.40
CA MET A 53 -6.91 -2.22 13.56
C MET A 53 -8.44 -2.23 13.52
N ASP A 54 -9.04 -1.12 13.11
CA ASP A 54 -10.50 -0.95 13.07
C ASP A 54 -11.15 -1.58 11.83
N SER A 55 -10.37 -2.10 10.89
CA SER A 55 -10.88 -2.65 9.64
C SER A 55 -11.07 -4.16 9.72
N ASP A 56 -12.05 -4.66 8.97
CA ASP A 56 -12.27 -6.10 8.79
C ASP A 56 -11.46 -6.63 7.61
N PHE A 57 -11.17 -5.77 6.63
CA PHE A 57 -10.41 -6.11 5.42
C PHE A 57 -9.59 -4.89 4.97
N VAL A 58 -8.39 -5.14 4.41
CA VAL A 58 -7.48 -4.08 3.97
C VAL A 58 -7.09 -4.29 2.51
N PHE A 59 -7.25 -3.25 1.69
CA PHE A 59 -6.65 -3.17 0.36
C PHE A 59 -5.36 -2.35 0.45
N PHE A 60 -4.23 -3.01 0.30
CA PHE A 60 -2.92 -2.36 0.31
C PHE A 60 -2.52 -2.06 -1.14
N LEU A 61 -2.88 -0.87 -1.61
CA LEU A 61 -2.63 -0.39 -2.97
C LEU A 61 -1.50 0.63 -3.02
N ALA A 62 -1.15 1.24 -1.89
CA ALA A 62 -0.15 2.29 -1.83
C ALA A 62 1.24 1.79 -2.22
N PHE A 63 1.89 2.55 -3.08
CA PHE A 63 3.28 2.35 -3.47
C PHE A 63 3.79 3.68 -4.02
N ASP A 64 5.04 4.02 -3.74
CA ASP A 64 5.66 5.22 -4.32
C ASP A 64 6.03 4.90 -5.77
N VAL A 65 5.06 5.03 -6.65
CA VAL A 65 5.19 4.71 -8.06
C VAL A 65 4.33 5.66 -8.90
N GLY A 66 4.89 6.13 -9.99
CA GLY A 66 4.16 6.82 -11.05
C GLY A 66 3.97 5.91 -12.26
N GLY A 67 3.75 6.48 -13.42
CA GLY A 67 3.69 5.73 -14.67
C GLY A 67 5.07 5.19 -15.08
N SER A 68 5.12 4.56 -16.26
CA SER A 68 6.35 3.95 -16.79
C SER A 68 7.53 4.92 -16.88
N ARG A 69 7.27 6.20 -17.18
CA ARG A 69 8.31 7.24 -17.22
C ARG A 69 8.92 7.50 -15.84
N TYR A 70 8.09 7.53 -14.81
CA TYR A 70 8.53 7.68 -13.43
C TYR A 70 9.43 6.51 -13.03
N LEU A 71 9.00 5.28 -13.28
CA LEU A 71 9.77 4.08 -12.96
C LEU A 71 11.11 4.07 -13.69
N LYS A 72 11.14 4.40 -14.98
CA LYS A 72 12.37 4.46 -15.76
C LYS A 72 13.39 5.43 -15.15
N LYS A 73 12.91 6.56 -14.61
CA LYS A 73 13.76 7.60 -14.04
C LYS A 73 14.18 7.32 -12.59
N TYR A 74 13.30 6.77 -11.76
CA TYR A 74 13.48 6.76 -10.30
C TYR A 74 13.61 5.39 -9.66
N GLN A 75 13.23 4.28 -10.32
CA GLN A 75 13.21 2.97 -9.65
C GLN A 75 14.59 2.49 -9.18
N HIS A 76 15.67 3.00 -9.72
CA HIS A 76 17.05 2.69 -9.33
C HIS A 76 17.60 3.63 -8.27
N THR A 77 16.81 4.58 -7.77
CA THR A 77 17.25 5.51 -6.73
C THR A 77 17.08 4.89 -5.35
N TYR A 78 17.93 5.33 -4.43
CA TYR A 78 17.83 4.96 -3.02
C TYR A 78 16.48 5.34 -2.43
N ASP A 79 16.01 6.56 -2.72
CA ASP A 79 14.74 7.06 -2.16
C ASP A 79 13.55 6.20 -2.59
N PHE A 80 13.50 5.81 -3.85
CA PHE A 80 12.44 4.91 -4.34
C PHE A 80 12.46 3.57 -3.60
N ILE A 81 13.63 2.94 -3.51
CA ILE A 81 13.78 1.65 -2.86
C ILE A 81 13.47 1.76 -1.37
N ASN A 82 14.03 2.76 -0.69
CA ASN A 82 13.85 2.97 0.74
C ASN A 82 12.39 3.26 1.10
N ASN A 83 11.72 4.17 0.39
CA ASN A 83 10.34 4.53 0.66
C ASN A 83 9.42 3.31 0.52
N ASN A 84 9.53 2.57 -0.57
CA ASN A 84 8.68 1.42 -0.81
C ASN A 84 8.98 0.26 0.14
N THR A 85 10.23 0.04 0.49
CA THR A 85 10.61 -0.96 1.50
C THR A 85 10.02 -0.62 2.86
N ARG A 86 10.09 0.64 3.28
CA ARG A 86 9.51 1.09 4.56
C ARG A 86 7.99 0.96 4.57
N MET A 87 7.33 1.37 3.49
CA MET A 87 5.87 1.24 3.37
C MET A 87 5.42 -0.21 3.51
N MET A 88 6.09 -1.13 2.83
CA MET A 88 5.77 -2.56 2.93
C MET A 88 6.04 -3.09 4.35
N ALA A 89 7.21 -2.84 4.91
CA ALA A 89 7.57 -3.34 6.23
C ALA A 89 6.61 -2.84 7.31
N ASN A 90 6.34 -1.54 7.34
CA ASN A 90 5.46 -0.93 8.34
C ASN A 90 4.03 -1.47 8.24
N THR A 91 3.53 -1.61 7.02
CA THR A 91 2.15 -2.07 6.79
C THR A 91 2.00 -3.56 7.06
N PHE A 92 2.93 -4.38 6.58
CA PHE A 92 2.89 -5.82 6.82
C PHE A 92 3.04 -6.18 8.31
N ASP A 93 3.84 -5.44 9.06
CA ASP A 93 3.95 -5.61 10.51
C ASP A 93 2.59 -5.42 11.20
N LEU A 94 1.85 -4.38 10.82
CA LEU A 94 0.53 -4.11 11.37
C LEU A 94 -0.50 -5.16 10.94
N LEU A 95 -0.50 -5.54 9.67
CA LEU A 95 -1.40 -6.58 9.15
C LEU A 95 -1.20 -7.91 9.88
N LYS A 96 0.05 -8.27 10.13
CA LYS A 96 0.41 -9.47 10.89
C LYS A 96 0.00 -9.34 12.36
N THR A 97 0.36 -8.23 13.01
CA THR A 97 0.08 -7.99 14.42
C THR A 97 -1.42 -8.10 14.73
N TYR A 98 -2.26 -7.53 13.89
CA TYR A 98 -3.71 -7.54 14.06
C TYR A 98 -4.42 -8.64 13.28
N ASN A 99 -3.67 -9.55 12.67
CA ASN A 99 -4.17 -10.71 11.92
C ASN A 99 -5.26 -10.32 10.90
N LYS A 100 -4.96 -9.33 10.08
CA LYS A 100 -5.93 -8.80 9.11
C LYS A 100 -5.89 -9.54 7.79
N LYS A 101 -7.06 -9.77 7.22
CA LYS A 101 -7.21 -10.20 5.83
C LYS A 101 -6.95 -9.01 4.92
N PHE A 102 -6.18 -9.22 3.86
CA PHE A 102 -5.83 -8.13 2.95
C PHE A 102 -5.56 -8.60 1.53
N VAL A 103 -5.59 -7.65 0.62
CA VAL A 103 -5.08 -7.79 -0.75
C VAL A 103 -3.91 -6.83 -0.90
N PHE A 104 -2.80 -7.33 -1.43
CA PHE A 104 -1.62 -6.56 -1.78
C PHE A 104 -1.57 -6.41 -3.31
N ALA A 105 -1.52 -5.15 -3.78
CA ALA A 105 -1.41 -4.88 -5.21
C ALA A 105 0.01 -5.18 -5.69
N SER A 106 0.18 -6.25 -6.42
CA SER A 106 1.43 -6.62 -7.03
C SER A 106 1.51 -6.14 -8.49
N SER A 107 2.43 -6.68 -9.26
CA SER A 107 2.67 -6.33 -10.65
C SER A 107 3.18 -7.55 -11.42
N GLN A 108 2.83 -7.62 -12.70
CA GLN A 108 3.44 -8.60 -13.60
C GLN A 108 4.97 -8.45 -13.67
N MET A 109 5.52 -7.28 -13.32
CA MET A 109 6.96 -7.03 -13.26
C MET A 109 7.64 -7.75 -12.08
N SER A 110 6.90 -8.36 -11.17
CA SER A 110 7.47 -9.09 -10.03
C SER A 110 8.40 -10.24 -10.46
N ASN A 111 8.25 -10.73 -11.67
CA ASN A 111 9.11 -11.76 -12.25
C ASN A 111 10.39 -11.21 -12.90
N LEU A 112 10.58 -9.88 -12.93
CA LEU A 112 11.72 -9.23 -13.59
C LEU A 112 12.77 -8.84 -12.53
N SER A 113 13.77 -9.70 -12.35
CA SER A 113 14.82 -9.51 -11.32
C SER A 113 15.69 -8.27 -11.56
N PHE A 114 15.74 -7.73 -12.78
CA PHE A 114 16.49 -6.52 -13.10
C PHE A 114 15.72 -5.22 -12.78
N SER A 115 14.43 -5.32 -12.44
CA SER A 115 13.61 -4.17 -12.08
C SER A 115 13.50 -4.06 -10.56
N PRO A 116 14.04 -3.00 -9.93
CA PRO A 116 13.83 -2.77 -8.49
C PRO A 116 12.36 -2.73 -8.09
N TYR A 117 11.51 -2.11 -8.91
CA TYR A 117 10.06 -2.12 -8.69
C TYR A 117 9.49 -3.53 -8.69
N GLY A 118 9.83 -4.31 -9.71
CA GLY A 118 9.37 -5.70 -9.82
C GLY A 118 9.89 -6.57 -8.69
N LEU A 119 11.15 -6.40 -8.30
CA LEU A 119 11.75 -7.14 -7.19
C LEU A 119 11.09 -6.81 -5.85
N LEU A 120 10.80 -5.54 -5.59
CA LEU A 120 10.07 -5.13 -4.38
C LEU A 120 8.67 -5.73 -4.34
N LYS A 121 7.95 -5.76 -5.45
CA LYS A 121 6.64 -6.42 -5.52
C LYS A 121 6.73 -7.92 -5.27
N ASN A 122 7.75 -8.57 -5.79
CA ASN A 122 8.00 -9.99 -5.51
C ASN A 122 8.30 -10.25 -4.03
N ILE A 123 9.09 -9.40 -3.39
CA ILE A 123 9.34 -9.48 -1.95
C ILE A 123 8.02 -9.38 -1.18
N GLY A 124 7.15 -8.46 -1.57
CA GLY A 124 5.82 -8.32 -0.97
C GLY A 124 4.98 -9.59 -1.10
N GLU A 125 4.94 -10.17 -2.29
CA GLU A 125 4.23 -11.44 -2.52
C GLU A 125 4.77 -12.56 -1.63
N LEU A 126 6.10 -12.72 -1.58
CA LEU A 126 6.75 -13.79 -0.84
C LEU A 126 6.64 -13.63 0.68
N SER A 127 6.38 -12.43 1.18
CA SER A 127 6.31 -12.16 2.62
C SER A 127 5.15 -12.86 3.32
N PHE A 128 4.16 -13.37 2.57
CA PHE A 128 2.94 -13.98 3.12
C PHE A 128 2.65 -15.39 2.59
N TYR A 129 3.66 -16.07 2.14
CA TYR A 129 3.56 -17.50 1.85
C TYR A 129 3.66 -18.35 3.10
#